data_453cb40d9c56cc3d8341619b48b3a2bb
#
_entry.id   453cb40d9c56cc3d8341619b48b3a2bb
#
_cell.length_a   1.000
_cell.length_b   1.000
_cell.length_c   1.000
_cell.angle_alpha   90.00
_cell.angle_beta   90.00
_cell.angle_gamma   90.00
#
_symmetry.space_group_name_H-M   'P 1'
#
loop_
_entity.id
_entity.type
_entity.pdbx_description
1 polymer ?
#
loop_
_entity_poly.entity_id
_entity_poly.type
_entity_poly.pdbx_seq_one_letter_code
_entity_poly.pdbx_strand_id
1 'polypeptide(L)'
;MICFPNAKINLGLNVVSKRPDGYHNIETIFYPIPVKDALEIVASDQPSFTGTGIPVDAPQEKNHVIKALNALKKNYEIHPIEIPLLKAI
;
A
#
# COMPACT_ATOMS: atom_id res chain seq x y z
N MET A 1 13.05 0.99 -10.22
CA MET A 1 12.27 -0.25 -9.99
C MET A 1 10.79 0.05 -10.13
N ILE A 2 10.09 -0.79 -10.83
CA ILE A 2 8.64 -0.66 -11.01
C ILE A 2 7.96 -1.97 -10.62
N CYS A 3 6.80 -1.90 -9.98
CA CYS A 3 5.98 -3.06 -9.66
C CYS A 3 4.50 -2.77 -9.90
N PHE A 4 3.73 -3.83 -10.06
CA PHE A 4 2.30 -3.77 -10.39
C PHE A 4 1.50 -4.57 -9.37
N PRO A 5 1.25 -4.01 -8.17
CA PRO A 5 0.46 -4.71 -7.16
C PRO A 5 -0.97 -4.89 -7.65
N ASN A 6 -1.47 -6.11 -7.53
CA ASN A 6 -2.83 -6.45 -7.96
C ASN A 6 -3.83 -6.34 -6.82
N ALA A 7 -5.10 -6.21 -7.18
CA ALA A 7 -6.20 -6.26 -6.24
C ALA A 7 -6.58 -7.70 -5.91
N LYS A 8 -7.33 -7.86 -4.84
CA LYS A 8 -7.94 -9.13 -4.45
C LYS A 8 -9.35 -8.91 -3.93
N ILE A 9 -10.16 -9.95 -4.01
CA ILE A 9 -11.49 -9.97 -3.38
C ILE A 9 -11.55 -11.10 -2.35
N ASN A 10 -12.38 -10.94 -1.34
CA ASN A 10 -12.67 -11.96 -0.37
C ASN A 10 -13.90 -12.75 -0.81
N LEU A 11 -13.76 -14.05 -0.96
CA LEU A 11 -14.86 -14.96 -1.25
C LEU A 11 -15.48 -15.44 0.06
N GLY A 12 -16.37 -14.61 0.63
CA GLY A 12 -16.89 -14.82 1.96
C GLY A 12 -15.92 -14.37 3.05
N LEU A 13 -16.45 -13.87 4.12
CA LEU A 13 -15.68 -13.39 5.27
C LEU A 13 -16.45 -13.70 6.55
N ASN A 14 -15.87 -14.53 7.41
CA ASN A 14 -16.40 -14.82 8.73
C ASN A 14 -15.48 -14.20 9.78
N VAL A 15 -16.01 -13.31 10.62
CA VAL A 15 -15.30 -12.80 11.79
C VAL A 15 -15.46 -13.83 12.91
N VAL A 16 -14.36 -14.47 13.29
CA VAL A 16 -14.37 -15.55 14.29
C VAL A 16 -14.33 -14.99 15.71
N SER A 17 -13.45 -14.03 15.95
CA SER A 17 -13.31 -13.40 17.27
C SER A 17 -12.58 -12.07 17.17
N LYS A 18 -12.79 -11.22 18.18
CA LYS A 18 -12.02 -9.97 18.32
C LYS A 18 -10.75 -10.24 19.10
N ARG A 19 -9.62 -9.77 18.58
CA ARG A 19 -8.31 -9.92 19.22
C ARG A 19 -8.03 -8.77 20.19
N PRO A 20 -7.19 -8.99 21.23
CA PRO A 20 -6.81 -7.93 22.16
C PRO A 20 -6.09 -6.74 21.51
N ASP A 21 -5.43 -6.93 20.34
CA ASP A 21 -4.74 -5.88 19.61
C ASP A 21 -5.66 -4.99 18.77
N GLY A 22 -6.97 -5.20 18.83
CA GLY A 22 -7.98 -4.45 18.08
C GLY A 22 -8.34 -5.06 16.73
N TYR A 23 -7.59 -6.05 16.29
CA TYR A 23 -7.92 -6.81 15.07
C TYR A 23 -8.87 -7.96 15.37
N HIS A 24 -9.40 -8.57 14.31
CA HIS A 24 -10.30 -9.70 14.41
C HIS A 24 -9.68 -10.93 13.74
N ASN A 25 -9.90 -12.10 14.32
CA ASN A 25 -9.63 -13.35 13.61
C ASN A 25 -10.71 -13.56 12.56
N ILE A 26 -10.30 -13.85 11.33
CA ILE A 26 -11.21 -14.01 10.21
C ILE A 26 -10.95 -15.34 9.48
N GLU A 27 -11.99 -15.87 8.88
CA GLU A 27 -11.92 -16.98 7.93
C GLU A 27 -12.38 -16.47 6.58
N THR A 28 -11.53 -16.59 5.57
CA THR A 28 -11.83 -16.08 4.23
C THR A 28 -11.01 -16.79 3.17
N ILE A 29 -11.46 -16.71 1.92
CA ILE A 29 -10.71 -17.13 0.74
C ILE A 29 -10.43 -15.88 -0.07
N PHE A 30 -9.15 -15.63 -0.35
CA PHE A 30 -8.73 -14.53 -1.21
C PHE A 30 -8.71 -14.96 -2.67
N TYR A 31 -9.20 -14.10 -3.53
CA TYR A 31 -9.11 -14.30 -4.97
C TYR A 31 -8.42 -13.08 -5.60
N PRO A 32 -7.21 -13.22 -6.16
CA PRO A 32 -6.56 -12.13 -6.85
C PRO A 32 -7.25 -11.82 -8.17
N ILE A 33 -7.38 -10.53 -8.49
CA ILE A 33 -7.98 -10.09 -9.73
C ILE A 33 -6.94 -9.33 -10.57
N PRO A 34 -7.06 -9.34 -11.92
CA PRO A 34 -6.04 -8.77 -12.81
C PRO A 34 -6.11 -7.24 -12.95
N VAL A 35 -6.64 -6.54 -11.96
CA VAL A 35 -6.59 -5.08 -11.89
C VAL A 35 -5.40 -4.71 -11.02
N LYS A 36 -4.52 -3.85 -11.53
CA LYS A 36 -3.25 -3.53 -10.89
C LYS A 36 -3.03 -2.03 -10.80
N ASP A 37 -2.41 -1.60 -9.71
CA ASP A 37 -1.77 -0.29 -9.64
C ASP A 37 -0.39 -0.36 -10.30
N ALA A 38 0.21 0.77 -10.58
CA ALA A 38 1.61 0.87 -10.98
C ALA A 38 2.38 1.69 -9.97
N LEU A 39 3.41 1.13 -9.39
CA LEU A 39 4.26 1.78 -8.40
C LEU A 39 5.70 1.77 -8.90
N GLU A 40 6.30 2.95 -9.00
CA GLU A 40 7.69 3.12 -9.39
C GLU A 40 8.50 3.71 -8.24
N ILE A 41 9.74 3.30 -8.11
CA ILE A 41 10.68 3.83 -7.15
C ILE A 41 11.93 4.24 -7.91
N VAL A 42 12.27 5.55 -7.84
CA VAL A 42 13.39 6.13 -8.55
C VAL A 42 14.29 6.86 -7.55
N ALA A 43 15.60 6.67 -7.65
CA ALA A 43 16.56 7.41 -6.84
C ALA A 43 16.47 8.91 -7.17
N SER A 44 16.47 9.76 -6.14
CA SER A 44 16.30 11.20 -6.29
C SER A 44 17.13 11.94 -5.24
N ASP A 45 17.40 13.22 -5.48
CA ASP A 45 18.07 14.08 -4.50
C ASP A 45 17.12 14.53 -3.38
N GLN A 46 15.82 14.51 -3.63
CA GLN A 46 14.80 14.89 -2.65
C GLN A 46 13.66 13.86 -2.62
N PRO A 47 13.14 13.55 -1.43
CA PRO A 47 12.00 12.64 -1.35
C PRO A 47 10.74 13.28 -1.93
N SER A 48 9.99 12.51 -2.72
CA SER A 48 8.70 12.95 -3.24
C SER A 48 7.77 11.76 -3.44
N PHE A 49 6.47 12.05 -3.39
CA PHE A 49 5.43 11.10 -3.71
C PHE A 49 4.42 11.78 -4.63
N THR A 50 4.13 11.15 -5.76
CA THR A 50 3.16 11.65 -6.73
C THR A 50 2.10 10.60 -6.98
N GLY A 51 0.85 10.92 -6.69
CA GLY A 51 -0.28 10.05 -6.97
C GLY A 51 -1.03 10.51 -8.23
N THR A 52 -1.34 9.55 -9.11
CA THR A 52 -2.17 9.75 -10.30
C THR A 52 -3.23 8.64 -10.38
N GLY A 53 -4.18 8.79 -11.28
CA GLY A 53 -5.28 7.84 -11.38
C GLY A 53 -6.40 8.13 -10.40
N ILE A 54 -6.91 7.11 -9.73
CA ILE A 54 -8.00 7.24 -8.76
C ILE A 54 -7.51 8.01 -7.53
N PRO A 55 -8.14 9.13 -7.15
CA PRO A 55 -7.69 9.89 -5.98
C PRO A 55 -7.91 9.11 -4.69
N VAL A 56 -6.96 9.24 -3.76
CA VAL A 56 -7.05 8.69 -2.41
C VAL A 56 -7.60 9.77 -1.50
N ASP A 57 -8.75 9.50 -0.88
CA ASP A 57 -9.43 10.43 0.02
C ASP A 57 -8.85 10.34 1.44
N ALA A 58 -7.57 10.66 1.55
CA ALA A 58 -6.85 10.67 2.83
C ALA A 58 -5.65 11.62 2.76
N PRO A 59 -5.19 12.17 3.90
CA PRO A 59 -3.92 12.90 3.94
C PRO A 59 -2.77 12.03 3.46
N GLN A 60 -1.76 12.67 2.84
CA GLN A 60 -0.61 11.95 2.28
C GLN A 60 0.11 11.11 3.34
N GLU A 61 0.24 11.61 4.56
CA GLU A 61 0.88 10.90 5.66
C GLU A 61 0.15 9.62 6.09
N LYS A 62 -1.14 9.48 5.74
CA LYS A 62 -1.94 8.28 5.99
C LYS A 62 -1.96 7.31 4.81
N ASN A 63 -1.34 7.67 3.69
CA ASN A 63 -1.22 6.78 2.55
C ASN A 63 -0.37 5.56 2.92
N HIS A 64 -0.78 4.38 2.51
CA HIS A 64 -0.11 3.13 2.86
C HIS A 64 1.33 3.08 2.34
N VAL A 65 1.60 3.66 1.16
CA VAL A 65 2.95 3.73 0.60
C VAL A 65 3.86 4.56 1.49
N ILE A 66 3.39 5.71 1.94
CA ILE A 66 4.15 6.59 2.84
C ILE A 66 4.36 5.93 4.21
N LYS A 67 3.35 5.25 4.74
CA LYS A 67 3.48 4.50 5.99
C LYS A 67 4.53 3.41 5.89
N ALA A 68 4.54 2.66 4.79
CA ALA A 68 5.53 1.61 4.56
C ALA A 68 6.94 2.19 4.47
N LEU A 69 7.12 3.29 3.77
CA LEU A 69 8.41 3.97 3.66
C LEU A 69 8.91 4.46 5.03
N ASN A 70 8.04 5.08 5.82
CA ASN A 70 8.38 5.56 7.16
C ASN A 70 8.74 4.41 8.11
N ALA A 71 8.08 3.27 7.99
CA ALA A 71 8.39 2.08 8.77
C ALA A 71 9.79 1.54 8.44
N LEU A 72 10.18 1.54 7.17
CA LEU A 72 11.52 1.15 6.74
C LEU A 72 12.58 2.13 7.21
N LYS A 73 12.30 3.44 7.18
CA LYS A 73 13.24 4.47 7.65
C LYS A 73 13.57 4.40 9.13
N LYS A 74 12.71 3.81 9.95
CA LYS A 74 12.98 3.62 11.38
C LYS A 74 14.13 2.66 11.65
N ASN A 75 14.33 1.68 10.77
CA ASN A 75 15.29 0.59 10.97
C ASN A 75 16.44 0.64 9.97
N TYR A 76 16.31 1.36 8.88
CA TYR A 76 17.28 1.40 7.79
C TYR A 76 17.53 2.83 7.35
N GLU A 77 18.76 3.10 6.93
CA GLU A 77 19.10 4.33 6.26
C GLU A 77 18.72 4.19 4.79
N ILE A 78 17.81 5.08 4.32
CA ILE A 78 17.28 5.04 2.97
C ILE A 78 17.59 6.35 2.27
N HIS A 79 18.20 6.27 1.07
CA HIS A 79 18.40 7.44 0.23
C HIS A 79 17.07 8.07 -0.17
N PRO A 80 17.03 9.39 -0.41
CA PRO A 80 15.83 10.02 -0.94
C PRO A 80 15.39 9.37 -2.24
N ILE A 81 14.09 9.08 -2.35
CA ILE A 81 13.50 8.44 -3.51
C ILE A 81 12.27 9.21 -3.98
N GLU A 82 12.02 9.15 -5.28
CA GLU A 82 10.79 9.61 -5.90
C GLU A 82 9.88 8.40 -6.12
N ILE A 83 8.62 8.51 -5.71
CA ILE A 83 7.65 7.42 -5.79
C ILE A 83 6.42 7.90 -6.58
N PRO A 84 6.39 7.75 -7.92
CA PRO A 84 5.15 7.90 -8.67
C PRO A 84 4.26 6.66 -8.49
N LEU A 85 2.99 6.89 -8.21
CA LEU A 85 1.97 5.85 -8.10
C LEU A 85 0.83 6.15 -9.05
N LEU A 86 0.54 5.21 -9.94
CA LEU A 86 -0.68 5.21 -10.73
C LEU A 86 -1.69 4.27 -10.07
N LYS A 87 -2.75 4.84 -9.52
CA LYS A 87 -3.77 4.07 -8.82
C LYS A 87 -4.93 3.76 -9.76
N ALA A 88 -5.14 2.46 -10.02
CA ALA A 88 -6.22 1.95 -10.85
C ALA A 88 -7.26 1.14 -10.04
N ILE A 89 -7.02 0.98 -8.76
CA ILE A 89 -7.88 0.20 -7.86
C ILE A 89 -8.49 1.09 -6.81
#